data_e7a987034fc8cc86b4be276bb5e32b95
#
_entry.id   e7a987034fc8cc86b4be276bb5e32b95
#
_cell.length_a   1.000
_cell.length_b   1.000
_cell.length_c   1.000
_cell.angle_alpha   90.00
_cell.angle_beta   90.00
_cell.angle_gamma   90.00
#
_symmetry.space_group_name_H-M   'P 1'
#
loop_
_entity.id
_entity.type
_entity.pdbx_description
1 polymer ?
#
loop_
_entity_poly.entity_id
_entity_poly.type
_entity_poly.pdbx_seq_one_letter_code
_entity_poly.pdbx_strand_id
1 'polypeptide(L)'
;MVIHSATKYLGGHSDILAGTVCGSHELISSIKKSGLNFGSNISEYVAWLLERSIKTLSVRVLKQNDNALKVALFLSGHKLINKVYYPGLEKHEKHNIAKDQMNGGFGGMVSFKLNDNINSDDFVKSLKVIQPTMSLAGVESTITSPIQTSHKKMDPTERDKIGITKNLLRLSVGIEDADDLIKDLSNSLEING
;
A
#
# COMPACT_ATOMS: atom_id res chain seq x y z
N MET A 1 -3.27 -20.41 12.04
CA MET A 1 -2.29 -20.25 10.94
C MET A 1 -2.38 -18.84 10.40
N VAL A 2 -1.27 -18.16 10.22
CA VAL A 2 -1.16 -16.83 9.62
C VAL A 2 -0.29 -16.92 8.37
N ILE A 3 -0.74 -16.33 7.28
CA ILE A 3 -0.01 -16.31 6.00
C ILE A 3 0.24 -14.86 5.61
N HIS A 4 1.48 -14.54 5.24
CA HIS A 4 1.85 -13.24 4.72
C HIS A 4 2.48 -13.33 3.33
N SER A 5 2.18 -12.35 2.49
CA SER A 5 3.04 -12.04 1.35
C SER A 5 4.30 -11.34 1.87
N ALA A 6 5.38 -12.10 2.04
CA ALA A 6 6.65 -11.53 2.50
C ALA A 6 7.30 -10.61 1.45
N THR A 7 6.86 -10.67 0.20
CA THR A 7 7.16 -9.72 -0.88
C THR A 7 6.84 -8.27 -0.48
N LYS A 8 5.86 -8.05 0.43
CA LYS A 8 5.33 -6.74 0.82
C LYS A 8 6.10 -6.19 2.03
N TYR A 9 5.43 -5.81 3.10
CA TYR A 9 6.05 -5.18 4.28
C TYR A 9 7.21 -5.95 4.90
N LEU A 10 7.17 -7.30 4.92
CA LEU A 10 8.24 -8.09 5.51
C LEU A 10 9.55 -7.94 4.74
N GLY A 11 9.52 -8.04 3.42
CA GLY A 11 10.66 -7.73 2.53
C GLY A 11 10.92 -6.22 2.49
N GLY A 12 9.93 -5.45 2.10
CA GLY A 12 9.90 -3.99 2.20
C GLY A 12 10.84 -3.21 1.27
N HIS A 13 11.56 -3.89 0.37
CA HIS A 13 12.53 -3.25 -0.51
C HIS A 13 12.26 -3.53 -2.00
N SER A 14 11.11 -4.11 -2.32
CA SER A 14 10.68 -4.42 -3.70
C SER A 14 11.65 -5.34 -4.49
N ASP A 15 12.50 -6.10 -3.80
CA ASP A 15 13.61 -6.88 -4.32
C ASP A 15 13.45 -8.40 -4.15
N ILE A 16 12.41 -8.87 -3.44
CA ILE A 16 12.14 -10.28 -3.23
C ILE A 16 10.71 -10.70 -3.53
N LEU A 17 10.55 -11.95 -3.95
CA LEU A 17 9.26 -12.65 -4.00
C LEU A 17 9.28 -13.76 -2.96
N ALA A 18 8.43 -13.65 -1.93
CA ALA A 18 8.39 -14.62 -0.85
C ALA A 18 7.01 -14.67 -0.18
N GLY A 19 6.71 -15.82 0.40
CA GLY A 19 5.61 -16.02 1.33
C GLY A 19 6.10 -16.52 2.68
N THR A 20 5.39 -16.23 3.75
CA THR A 20 5.65 -16.81 5.07
C THR A 20 4.38 -17.38 5.66
N VAL A 21 4.56 -18.47 6.38
CA VAL A 21 3.48 -19.13 7.14
C VAL A 21 3.93 -19.29 8.59
N CYS A 22 3.08 -18.82 9.51
CA CYS A 22 3.27 -18.97 10.96
C CYS A 22 2.09 -19.75 11.55
N GLY A 23 2.38 -20.69 12.45
CA GLY A 23 1.35 -21.52 13.06
C GLY A 23 1.93 -22.48 14.11
N SER A 24 1.09 -23.42 14.58
CA SER A 24 1.54 -24.46 15.48
C SER A 24 2.64 -25.32 14.84
N HIS A 25 3.47 -25.92 15.67
CA HIS A 25 4.55 -26.79 15.19
C HIS A 25 4.05 -27.94 14.31
N GLU A 26 2.90 -28.51 14.64
CA GLU A 26 2.27 -29.59 13.88
C GLU A 26 1.91 -29.15 12.46
N LEU A 27 1.21 -27.99 12.34
CA LEU A 27 0.85 -27.42 11.03
C LEU A 27 2.07 -27.08 10.19
N ILE A 28 3.07 -26.44 10.78
CA ILE A 28 4.28 -26.06 10.07
C ILE A 28 5.08 -27.29 9.64
N SER A 29 5.13 -28.35 10.45
CA SER A 29 5.79 -29.61 10.08
C SER A 29 5.11 -30.27 8.87
N SER A 30 3.78 -30.27 8.82
CA SER A 30 3.01 -30.80 7.68
C SER A 30 3.26 -29.98 6.40
N ILE A 31 3.27 -28.65 6.51
CA ILE A 31 3.55 -27.74 5.38
C ILE A 31 4.97 -27.94 4.86
N LYS A 32 5.97 -28.04 5.75
CA LYS A 32 7.36 -28.33 5.37
C LYS A 32 7.48 -29.63 4.59
N LYS A 33 6.82 -30.71 5.05
CA LYS A 33 6.81 -31.99 4.36
C LYS A 33 6.23 -31.88 2.94
N SER A 34 5.13 -31.13 2.78
CA SER A 34 4.56 -30.88 1.46
C SER A 34 5.48 -30.03 0.59
N GLY A 35 6.09 -28.98 1.15
CA GLY A 35 7.06 -28.14 0.43
C GLY A 35 8.29 -28.92 -0.07
N LEU A 36 8.80 -29.86 0.71
CA LEU A 36 9.89 -30.73 0.28
C LEU A 36 9.52 -31.64 -0.89
N ASN A 37 8.26 -32.11 -0.93
CA ASN A 37 7.80 -33.02 -1.99
C ASN A 37 7.43 -32.29 -3.29
N PHE A 38 6.83 -31.09 -3.20
CA PHE A 38 6.27 -30.38 -4.34
C PHE A 38 7.09 -29.12 -4.73
N GLY A 39 8.10 -28.76 -3.99
CA GLY A 39 8.83 -27.51 -4.15
C GLY A 39 8.12 -26.37 -3.45
N SER A 40 8.16 -25.17 -4.03
CA SER A 40 7.65 -23.92 -3.46
C SER A 40 8.47 -23.36 -2.29
N ASN A 41 9.74 -23.74 -2.22
CA ASN A 41 10.70 -23.19 -1.27
C ASN A 41 11.41 -21.98 -1.89
N ILE A 42 11.66 -20.97 -1.07
CA ILE A 42 12.51 -19.84 -1.48
C ILE A 42 13.97 -20.26 -1.49
N SER A 43 14.82 -19.57 -2.29
CA SER A 43 16.25 -19.79 -2.27
C SER A 43 16.86 -19.26 -0.96
N GLU A 44 18.04 -19.75 -0.63
CA GLU A 44 18.82 -19.29 0.52
C GLU A 44 19.14 -17.80 0.45
N TYR A 45 19.37 -17.28 -0.75
CA TYR A 45 19.62 -15.85 -0.96
C TYR A 45 18.38 -14.99 -0.61
N VAL A 46 17.20 -15.40 -1.09
CA VAL A 46 15.93 -14.71 -0.75
C VAL A 46 15.62 -14.85 0.73
N ALA A 47 15.88 -16.00 1.35
CA ALA A 47 15.70 -16.20 2.79
C ALA A 47 16.60 -15.27 3.61
N TRP A 48 17.87 -15.12 3.21
CA TRP A 48 18.82 -14.20 3.83
C TRP A 48 18.37 -12.72 3.69
N LEU A 49 17.95 -12.30 2.49
CA LEU A 49 17.41 -10.95 2.26
C LEU A 49 16.18 -10.68 3.12
N LEU A 50 15.27 -11.65 3.22
CA LEU A 50 14.07 -11.54 4.05
C LEU A 50 14.41 -11.40 5.54
N GLU A 51 15.32 -12.24 6.05
CA GLU A 51 15.81 -12.16 7.44
C GLU A 51 16.42 -10.79 7.73
N ARG A 52 17.27 -10.29 6.84
CA ARG A 52 17.89 -8.97 6.94
C ARG A 52 16.83 -7.86 6.97
N SER A 53 15.82 -7.94 6.11
CA SER A 53 14.76 -6.95 5.96
C SER A 53 13.84 -6.88 7.18
N ILE A 54 13.53 -8.03 7.80
CA ILE A 54 12.70 -8.08 9.01
C ILE A 54 13.32 -7.31 10.18
N LYS A 55 14.65 -7.21 10.25
CA LYS A 55 15.35 -6.46 11.31
C LYS A 55 14.98 -4.97 11.36
N THR A 56 14.53 -4.40 10.25
CA THR A 56 14.09 -3.00 10.14
C THR A 56 12.57 -2.84 10.00
N LEU A 57 11.81 -3.93 10.09
CA LEU A 57 10.36 -3.92 9.83
C LEU A 57 9.63 -2.88 10.68
N SER A 58 9.85 -2.88 11.99
CA SER A 58 9.15 -1.98 12.91
C SER A 58 9.44 -0.51 12.61
N VAL A 59 10.70 -0.16 12.34
CA VAL A 59 11.11 1.22 12.02
C VAL A 59 10.47 1.68 10.71
N ARG A 60 10.47 0.83 9.68
CA ARG A 60 9.85 1.14 8.39
C ARG A 60 8.34 1.33 8.52
N VAL A 61 7.66 0.38 9.16
CA VAL A 61 6.19 0.42 9.32
C VAL A 61 5.75 1.62 10.14
N LEU A 62 6.45 1.96 11.22
CA LEU A 62 6.14 3.15 12.02
C LEU A 62 6.29 4.44 11.19
N LYS A 63 7.36 4.56 10.42
CA LYS A 63 7.57 5.71 9.53
C LYS A 63 6.52 5.78 8.43
N GLN A 64 6.18 4.65 7.81
CA GLN A 64 5.11 4.59 6.80
C GLN A 64 3.75 4.98 7.37
N ASN A 65 3.42 4.54 8.58
CA ASN A 65 2.19 4.92 9.28
C ASN A 65 2.11 6.42 9.54
N ASP A 66 3.18 7.02 10.04
CA ASP A 66 3.28 8.46 10.30
C ASP A 66 3.13 9.27 9.00
N ASN A 67 3.87 8.90 7.98
CA ASN A 67 3.80 9.53 6.67
C ASN A 67 2.40 9.39 6.04
N ALA A 68 1.79 8.20 6.11
CA ALA A 68 0.48 7.96 5.54
C ALA A 68 -0.61 8.79 6.23
N LEU A 69 -0.53 8.97 7.55
CA LEU A 69 -1.46 9.83 8.26
C LEU A 69 -1.32 11.30 7.83
N LYS A 70 -0.09 11.81 7.72
CA LYS A 70 0.17 13.19 7.27
C LYS A 70 -0.34 13.42 5.84
N VAL A 71 -0.04 12.51 4.93
CA VAL A 71 -0.52 12.54 3.54
C VAL A 71 -2.04 12.46 3.47
N ALA A 72 -2.67 11.57 4.24
CA ALA A 72 -4.12 11.44 4.26
C ALA A 72 -4.81 12.69 4.80
N LEU A 73 -4.25 13.32 5.83
CA LEU A 73 -4.75 14.60 6.36
C LEU A 73 -4.64 15.72 5.32
N PHE A 74 -3.50 15.87 4.66
CA PHE A 74 -3.31 16.82 3.57
C PHE A 74 -4.35 16.62 2.46
N LEU A 75 -4.47 15.39 1.95
CA LEU A 75 -5.42 15.07 0.88
C LEU A 75 -6.87 15.32 1.31
N SER A 76 -7.23 15.02 2.56
CA SER A 76 -8.59 15.20 3.06
C SER A 76 -9.03 16.66 3.18
N GLY A 77 -8.08 17.60 3.28
CA GLY A 77 -8.30 19.02 3.31
C GLY A 77 -8.20 19.71 1.93
N HIS A 78 -7.81 19.00 0.90
CA HIS A 78 -7.52 19.62 -0.39
C HIS A 78 -8.76 19.72 -1.29
N LYS A 79 -9.03 20.92 -1.85
CA LYS A 79 -10.22 21.25 -2.66
C LYS A 79 -10.40 20.39 -3.92
N LEU A 80 -9.32 19.83 -4.46
CA LEU A 80 -9.31 19.00 -5.68
C LEU A 80 -9.46 17.50 -5.40
N ILE A 81 -9.60 17.11 -4.12
CA ILE A 81 -9.82 15.75 -3.68
C ILE A 81 -11.27 15.55 -3.27
N ASN A 82 -11.94 14.61 -3.93
CA ASN A 82 -13.35 14.31 -3.64
C ASN A 82 -13.50 13.49 -2.35
N LYS A 83 -12.65 12.45 -2.17
CA LYS A 83 -12.73 11.55 -1.01
C LYS A 83 -11.39 10.90 -0.72
N VAL A 84 -11.09 10.70 0.57
CA VAL A 84 -9.94 9.95 1.04
C VAL A 84 -10.42 8.74 1.84
N TYR A 85 -9.82 7.58 1.59
CA TYR A 85 -10.05 6.33 2.31
C TYR A 85 -8.78 5.98 3.07
N TYR A 86 -8.78 6.27 4.37
CA TYR A 86 -7.69 5.93 5.28
C TYR A 86 -8.25 5.72 6.69
N PRO A 87 -8.05 4.53 7.29
CA PRO A 87 -8.67 4.22 8.58
C PRO A 87 -8.23 5.13 9.73
N GLY A 88 -7.08 5.80 9.60
CA GLY A 88 -6.56 6.76 10.58
C GLY A 88 -7.27 8.11 10.59
N LEU A 89 -8.10 8.43 9.60
CA LEU A 89 -8.91 9.64 9.63
C LEU A 89 -10.14 9.44 10.52
N GLU A 90 -10.38 10.35 11.47
CA GLU A 90 -11.54 10.27 12.39
C GLU A 90 -12.88 10.22 11.65
N LYS A 91 -12.97 10.85 10.48
CA LYS A 91 -14.17 10.84 9.62
C LYS A 91 -14.34 9.55 8.82
N HIS A 92 -13.40 8.61 8.88
CA HIS A 92 -13.53 7.34 8.20
C HIS A 92 -14.59 6.48 8.89
N GLU A 93 -15.55 5.93 8.12
CA GLU A 93 -16.72 5.21 8.67
C GLU A 93 -16.40 4.04 9.61
N LYS A 94 -15.21 3.45 9.46
CA LYS A 94 -14.74 2.32 10.28
C LYS A 94 -13.54 2.69 11.17
N HIS A 95 -13.34 3.99 11.43
CA HIS A 95 -12.21 4.46 12.25
C HIS A 95 -12.16 3.79 13.63
N ASN A 96 -13.30 3.71 14.33
CA ASN A 96 -13.34 3.11 15.68
C ASN A 96 -12.95 1.63 15.67
N ILE A 97 -13.40 0.86 14.68
CA ILE A 97 -13.00 -0.55 14.52
C ILE A 97 -11.50 -0.65 14.28
N ALA A 98 -10.97 0.19 13.38
CA ALA A 98 -9.54 0.21 13.11
C ALA A 98 -8.73 0.59 14.34
N LYS A 99 -9.17 1.59 15.10
CA LYS A 99 -8.54 2.04 16.35
C LYS A 99 -8.50 0.94 17.41
N ASP A 100 -9.54 0.13 17.52
CA ASP A 100 -9.62 -0.98 18.46
C ASP A 100 -8.73 -2.17 18.05
N GLN A 101 -8.55 -2.39 16.75
CA GLN A 101 -7.83 -3.56 16.22
C GLN A 101 -6.38 -3.29 15.83
N MET A 102 -6.03 -2.05 15.49
CA MET A 102 -4.70 -1.68 14.97
C MET A 102 -3.89 -0.93 16.03
N ASN A 103 -2.80 -1.54 16.47
CA ASN A 103 -1.86 -0.93 17.41
C ASN A 103 -0.65 -0.34 16.65
N GLY A 104 -0.26 0.89 17.00
CA GLY A 104 0.93 1.53 16.45
C GLY A 104 0.75 2.21 15.08
N GLY A 105 -0.51 2.44 14.66
CA GLY A 105 -0.85 3.18 13.45
C GLY A 105 -1.83 2.44 12.54
N PHE A 106 -2.19 3.05 11.41
CA PHE A 106 -3.28 2.60 10.54
C PHE A 106 -2.81 2.10 9.17
N GLY A 107 -1.53 1.74 9.05
CA GLY A 107 -0.92 1.25 7.82
C GLY A 107 -0.43 2.35 6.88
N GLY A 108 0.36 1.93 5.87
CA GLY A 108 0.92 2.81 4.85
C GLY A 108 0.08 2.95 3.57
N MET A 109 -1.15 2.42 3.56
CA MET A 109 -1.99 2.43 2.35
C MET A 109 -3.06 3.53 2.43
N VAL A 110 -3.04 4.46 1.50
CA VAL A 110 -4.02 5.54 1.34
C VAL A 110 -4.69 5.39 -0.02
N SER A 111 -6.01 5.43 -0.08
CA SER A 111 -6.72 5.57 -1.36
C SER A 111 -7.48 6.87 -1.38
N PHE A 112 -7.55 7.52 -2.54
CA PHE A 112 -8.27 8.78 -2.68
C PHE A 112 -8.87 8.92 -4.08
N LYS A 113 -9.92 9.73 -4.16
CA LYS A 113 -10.57 10.09 -5.44
C LYS A 113 -10.25 11.54 -5.77
N LEU A 114 -9.72 11.76 -6.95
CA LEU A 114 -9.63 13.10 -7.53
C LEU A 114 -11.03 13.63 -7.89
N ASN A 115 -11.18 14.94 -7.99
CA ASN A 115 -12.38 15.54 -8.58
C ASN A 115 -12.53 15.10 -10.04
N ASP A 116 -13.77 15.10 -10.53
CA ASP A 116 -14.10 14.54 -11.85
C ASP A 116 -13.50 15.32 -13.03
N ASN A 117 -13.13 16.58 -12.83
CA ASN A 117 -12.46 17.42 -13.81
C ASN A 117 -10.97 17.14 -13.97
N ILE A 118 -10.35 16.33 -13.10
CA ILE A 118 -8.92 16.03 -13.13
C ILE A 118 -8.70 14.69 -13.85
N ASN A 119 -7.81 14.70 -14.83
CA ASN A 119 -7.35 13.48 -15.48
C ASN A 119 -6.36 12.75 -14.56
N SER A 120 -6.74 11.56 -14.10
CA SER A 120 -5.90 10.76 -13.18
C SER A 120 -4.57 10.31 -13.80
N ASP A 121 -4.51 10.11 -15.13
CA ASP A 121 -3.30 9.68 -15.81
C ASP A 121 -2.29 10.82 -15.88
N ASP A 122 -2.75 12.03 -16.18
CA ASP A 122 -1.90 13.22 -16.25
C ASP A 122 -1.41 13.61 -14.85
N PHE A 123 -2.29 13.51 -13.85
CA PHE A 123 -1.91 13.66 -12.44
C PHE A 123 -0.78 12.69 -12.06
N VAL A 124 -0.93 11.40 -12.34
CA VAL A 124 0.09 10.39 -12.01
C VAL A 124 1.40 10.62 -12.75
N LYS A 125 1.34 11.03 -14.03
CA LYS A 125 2.55 11.33 -14.83
C LYS A 125 3.31 12.55 -14.36
N SER A 126 2.65 13.51 -13.71
CA SER A 126 3.28 14.75 -13.23
C SER A 126 4.01 14.60 -11.91
N LEU A 127 3.79 13.50 -11.17
CA LEU A 127 4.52 13.18 -9.94
C LEU A 127 6.03 12.97 -10.22
N LYS A 128 6.87 13.38 -9.27
CA LYS A 128 8.34 13.33 -9.38
C LYS A 128 8.99 12.39 -8.37
N VAL A 129 8.42 12.31 -7.17
CA VAL A 129 8.94 11.48 -6.07
C VAL A 129 8.16 10.17 -6.00
N ILE A 130 6.84 10.24 -6.03
CA ILE A 130 5.97 9.08 -5.96
C ILE A 130 5.97 8.33 -7.29
N GLN A 131 6.34 7.04 -7.25
CA GLN A 131 6.54 6.22 -8.45
C GLN A 131 5.24 5.58 -8.96
N PRO A 132 4.88 5.72 -10.26
CA PRO A 132 3.72 5.06 -10.85
C PRO A 132 3.98 3.56 -11.08
N THR A 133 3.66 2.73 -10.09
CA THR A 133 3.83 1.27 -10.19
C THR A 133 2.79 0.50 -9.39
N MET A 134 2.56 -0.77 -9.76
CA MET A 134 1.62 -1.66 -9.07
C MET A 134 2.11 -2.18 -7.72
N SER A 135 3.39 -2.04 -7.42
CA SER A 135 3.96 -2.49 -6.15
C SER A 135 3.32 -1.78 -4.96
N LEU A 136 3.55 -2.30 -3.77
CA LEU A 136 3.10 -1.70 -2.51
C LEU A 136 3.99 -2.14 -1.35
N ALA A 137 3.95 -1.37 -0.26
CA ALA A 137 4.62 -1.68 1.00
C ALA A 137 6.17 -1.66 0.95
N GLY A 138 6.73 -1.12 -0.12
CA GLY A 138 8.15 -0.83 -0.23
C GLY A 138 8.55 0.39 0.60
N VAL A 139 9.86 0.65 0.67
CA VAL A 139 10.41 1.86 1.27
C VAL A 139 10.14 3.09 0.40
N GLU A 140 9.93 2.91 -0.90
CA GLU A 140 9.53 3.94 -1.85
C GLU A 140 8.00 4.06 -1.90
N SER A 141 7.53 5.30 -2.02
CA SER A 141 6.11 5.60 -2.26
C SER A 141 5.72 5.28 -3.68
N THR A 142 4.62 4.52 -3.83
CA THR A 142 4.10 4.09 -5.13
C THR A 142 2.62 4.39 -5.28
N ILE A 143 2.21 4.77 -6.49
CA ILE A 143 0.82 5.08 -6.81
C ILE A 143 0.32 4.27 -8.01
N THR A 144 -0.94 3.86 -7.97
CA THR A 144 -1.56 3.15 -9.09
C THR A 144 -3.05 3.43 -9.19
N SER A 145 -3.57 3.35 -10.41
CA SER A 145 -5.01 3.33 -10.68
C SER A 145 -5.51 1.88 -10.67
N PRO A 146 -6.39 1.48 -9.72
CA PRO A 146 -6.92 0.12 -9.67
C PRO A 146 -7.66 -0.31 -10.94
N ILE A 147 -8.32 0.63 -11.61
CA ILE A 147 -9.04 0.37 -12.87
C ILE A 147 -8.09 -0.04 -14.02
N GLN A 148 -6.86 0.45 -14.00
CA GLN A 148 -5.87 0.13 -15.03
C GLN A 148 -5.05 -1.11 -14.69
N THR A 149 -5.05 -1.53 -13.43
CA THR A 149 -4.17 -2.56 -12.91
C THR A 149 -4.94 -3.76 -12.34
N SER A 150 -5.18 -3.80 -11.05
CA SER A 150 -5.73 -4.97 -10.34
C SER A 150 -7.18 -5.32 -10.73
N HIS A 151 -7.98 -4.34 -11.16
CA HIS A 151 -9.39 -4.52 -11.53
C HIS A 151 -9.66 -4.28 -13.03
N LYS A 152 -8.62 -4.30 -13.86
CA LYS A 152 -8.74 -4.05 -15.30
C LYS A 152 -9.66 -5.04 -16.02
N LYS A 153 -9.69 -6.30 -15.56
CA LYS A 153 -10.49 -7.37 -16.16
C LYS A 153 -11.91 -7.48 -15.57
N MET A 154 -12.23 -6.70 -14.55
CA MET A 154 -13.56 -6.69 -13.92
C MET A 154 -14.56 -5.93 -14.80
N ASP A 155 -15.80 -6.39 -14.82
CA ASP A 155 -16.89 -5.70 -15.52
C ASP A 155 -17.04 -4.27 -15.00
N PRO A 156 -17.20 -3.26 -15.89
CA PRO A 156 -17.31 -1.85 -15.49
C PRO A 156 -18.45 -1.60 -14.49
N THR A 157 -19.60 -2.23 -14.64
CA THR A 157 -20.77 -2.03 -13.75
C THR A 157 -20.54 -2.65 -12.37
N GLU A 158 -19.85 -3.77 -12.29
CA GLU A 158 -19.45 -4.38 -11.01
C GLU A 158 -18.38 -3.53 -10.30
N ARG A 159 -17.44 -3.02 -11.07
CA ARG A 159 -16.38 -2.15 -10.58
C ARG A 159 -16.92 -0.86 -9.97
N ASP A 160 -17.92 -0.24 -10.64
CA ASP A 160 -18.56 0.98 -10.15
C ASP A 160 -19.38 0.73 -8.86
N LYS A 161 -20.06 -0.43 -8.76
CA LYS A 161 -20.79 -0.83 -7.54
C LYS A 161 -19.91 -0.91 -6.30
N ILE A 162 -18.65 -1.31 -6.46
CA ILE A 162 -17.67 -1.38 -5.36
C ILE A 162 -16.86 -0.08 -5.23
N GLY A 163 -17.21 0.96 -5.99
CA GLY A 163 -16.63 2.31 -5.89
C GLY A 163 -15.26 2.48 -6.55
N ILE A 164 -14.83 1.53 -7.39
CA ILE A 164 -13.59 1.62 -8.17
C ILE A 164 -13.86 2.37 -9.46
N THR A 165 -13.78 3.70 -9.39
CA THR A 165 -13.97 4.62 -10.51
C THR A 165 -12.64 5.02 -11.14
N LYS A 166 -12.68 5.64 -12.33
CA LYS A 166 -11.48 6.12 -13.04
C LYS A 166 -10.61 7.08 -12.25
N ASN A 167 -11.22 7.84 -11.32
CA ASN A 167 -10.54 8.85 -10.51
C ASN A 167 -9.98 8.29 -9.20
N LEU A 168 -10.19 7.01 -8.90
CA LEU A 168 -9.66 6.36 -7.71
C LEU A 168 -8.20 6.01 -7.90
N LEU A 169 -7.37 6.48 -6.99
CA LEU A 169 -5.94 6.15 -6.90
C LEU A 169 -5.63 5.45 -5.58
N ARG A 170 -4.68 4.52 -5.62
CA ARG A 170 -4.12 3.83 -4.45
C ARG A 170 -2.67 4.23 -4.29
N LEU A 171 -2.35 4.85 -3.18
CA LEU A 171 -1.01 5.25 -2.78
C LEU A 171 -0.50 4.29 -1.71
N SER A 172 0.65 3.68 -1.93
CA SER A 172 1.45 2.99 -0.92
C SER A 172 2.52 3.96 -0.45
N VAL A 173 2.40 4.43 0.77
CA VAL A 173 3.31 5.44 1.32
C VAL A 173 4.58 4.78 1.83
N GLY A 174 5.72 5.30 1.43
CA GLY A 174 7.05 4.85 1.82
C GLY A 174 7.60 5.59 3.04
N ILE A 175 8.92 5.59 3.14
CA ILE A 175 9.65 6.17 4.28
C ILE A 175 10.34 7.50 3.95
N GLU A 176 10.07 8.08 2.78
CA GLU A 176 10.59 9.39 2.36
C GLU A 176 10.19 10.48 3.36
N ASP A 177 10.72 11.66 3.19
CA ASP A 177 10.23 12.80 3.98
C ASP A 177 8.75 13.10 3.64
N ALA A 178 7.91 13.27 4.67
CA ALA A 178 6.48 13.46 4.47
C ALA A 178 6.17 14.78 3.74
N ASP A 179 6.97 15.83 3.98
CA ASP A 179 6.76 17.13 3.35
C ASP A 179 7.12 17.08 1.86
N ASP A 180 8.12 16.28 1.47
CA ASP A 180 8.46 16.04 0.07
C ASP A 180 7.32 15.29 -0.65
N LEU A 181 6.72 14.29 -0.01
CA LEU A 181 5.56 13.57 -0.56
C LEU A 181 4.35 14.50 -0.72
N ILE A 182 4.06 15.31 0.29
CA ILE A 182 2.97 16.29 0.26
C ILE A 182 3.21 17.33 -0.83
N LYS A 183 4.43 17.82 -0.95
CA LYS A 183 4.82 18.78 -1.99
C LYS A 183 4.67 18.20 -3.39
N ASP A 184 5.06 16.95 -3.61
CA ASP A 184 4.91 16.26 -4.88
C ASP A 184 3.43 16.13 -5.27
N LEU A 185 2.57 15.71 -4.32
CA LEU A 185 1.12 15.64 -4.51
C LEU A 185 0.50 17.01 -4.78
N SER A 186 0.89 18.06 -4.01
CA SER A 186 0.39 19.42 -4.18
C SER A 186 0.72 19.98 -5.56
N ASN A 187 1.97 19.88 -5.96
CA ASN A 187 2.43 20.34 -7.28
C ASN A 187 1.66 19.64 -8.41
N SER A 188 1.47 18.32 -8.30
CA SER A 188 0.72 17.56 -9.29
C SER A 188 -0.76 17.95 -9.32
N LEU A 189 -1.38 18.24 -8.18
CA LEU A 189 -2.75 18.74 -8.10
C LEU A 189 -2.89 20.14 -8.72
N GLU A 190 -1.93 21.05 -8.49
CA GLU A 190 -1.93 22.40 -9.04
C GLU A 190 -1.75 22.43 -10.57
N ILE A 191 -0.94 21.51 -11.12
CA ILE A 191 -0.72 21.41 -12.57
C ILE A 191 -1.97 20.91 -13.31
N ASN A 192 -2.75 20.04 -12.69
CA ASN A 192 -3.86 19.31 -13.33
C ASN A 192 -5.25 19.77 -12.87
N GLY A 193 -5.37 20.67 -11.93
CA GLY A 193 -6.61 21.22 -11.37
C GLY A 193 -6.87 22.66 -11.77
#